data_c8090ad14baf7ea9774cba30e7e2548a
#
_entry.id   c8090ad14baf7ea9774cba30e7e2548a
#
_cell.length_a   1.000
_cell.length_b   1.000
_cell.length_c   1.000
_cell.angle_alpha   90.00
_cell.angle_beta   90.00
_cell.angle_gamma   90.00
#
_symmetry.space_group_name_H-M   'P 1'
#
loop_
_entity.id
_entity.type
_entity.pdbx_description
1 polymer ?
#
loop_
_entity_poly.entity_id
_entity_poly.type
_entity_poly.pdbx_seq_one_letter_code
_entity_poly.pdbx_strand_id
1 'polypeptide(L)'
;MTWLVVGLGNPGDQYAATRHNVGQMVIDHLVSRHNLTLTSHKSRTDIAAYKLGVGVDAHSVILAKAKSYMNESGGPIKALATFYSVDPSQIIVLHDELDIPYAAIRAKVAGGDNGHNGLKSLTSAFGTADYFRVRLGIGRPMGQQDPGDFVLKQFSKEEKQNLGEFIDRGADCVEYLIDKGLDLTQSRFNG
;
A
#
# COMPACT_ATOMS: atom_id res chain seq x y z
N MET A 1 17.50 -2.07 9.75
CA MET A 1 16.41 -3.02 9.47
C MET A 1 15.85 -2.70 8.11
N THR A 2 15.47 -3.71 7.33
CA THR A 2 14.93 -3.53 5.99
C THR A 2 13.41 -3.68 6.00
N TRP A 3 12.72 -2.72 5.42
CA TRP A 3 11.28 -2.71 5.28
C TRP A 3 10.88 -2.87 3.81
N LEU A 4 9.87 -3.67 3.55
CA LEU A 4 9.25 -3.76 2.23
C LEU A 4 7.88 -3.08 2.28
N VAL A 5 7.70 -2.06 1.46
CA VAL A 5 6.46 -1.29 1.37
C VAL A 5 5.81 -1.58 0.03
N VAL A 6 4.61 -2.14 0.06
CA VAL A 6 3.90 -2.64 -1.11
C VAL A 6 2.63 -1.82 -1.33
N GLY A 7 2.47 -1.26 -2.52
CA GLY A 7 1.21 -0.68 -2.94
C GLY A 7 0.44 -1.68 -3.81
N LEU A 8 -0.77 -2.04 -3.39
CA LEU A 8 -1.62 -2.94 -4.16
C LEU A 8 -2.35 -2.19 -5.27
N GLY A 9 -2.48 -2.82 -6.43
CA GLY A 9 -3.16 -2.28 -7.59
C GLY A 9 -3.10 -3.21 -8.78
N ASN A 10 -3.78 -2.85 -9.85
CA ASN A 10 -3.74 -3.53 -11.14
C ASN A 10 -2.77 -2.82 -12.08
N PRO A 11 -2.10 -3.57 -13.00
CA PRO A 11 -1.17 -2.96 -13.94
C PRO A 11 -1.91 -2.27 -15.10
N GLY A 12 -1.23 -1.31 -15.69
CA GLY A 12 -1.68 -0.63 -16.91
C GLY A 12 -2.39 0.68 -16.67
N ASP A 13 -2.38 1.53 -17.69
CA ASP A 13 -2.91 2.90 -17.60
C ASP A 13 -4.39 2.94 -17.33
N GLN A 14 -5.14 1.93 -17.76
CA GLN A 14 -6.59 1.86 -17.55
C GLN A 14 -6.97 1.73 -16.06
N TYR A 15 -6.06 1.25 -15.21
CA TYR A 15 -6.32 1.08 -13.78
C TYR A 15 -5.59 2.11 -12.91
N ALA A 16 -4.60 2.81 -13.46
CA ALA A 16 -3.67 3.65 -12.69
C ALA A 16 -4.37 4.72 -11.84
N ALA A 17 -5.51 5.27 -12.29
CA ALA A 17 -6.24 6.31 -11.58
C ALA A 17 -7.48 5.80 -10.85
N THR A 18 -7.67 4.49 -10.75
CA THR A 18 -8.83 3.92 -10.06
C THR A 18 -8.64 3.90 -8.55
N ARG A 19 -9.74 3.84 -7.80
CA ARG A 19 -9.71 3.74 -6.33
C ARG A 19 -8.89 2.54 -5.87
N HIS A 20 -9.02 1.41 -6.59
CA HIS A 20 -8.31 0.16 -6.25
C HIS A 20 -6.79 0.30 -6.31
N ASN A 21 -6.29 1.30 -7.04
CA ASN A 21 -4.86 1.56 -7.17
C ASN A 21 -4.34 2.64 -6.21
N VAL A 22 -5.13 3.08 -5.25
CA VAL A 22 -4.70 4.15 -4.34
C VAL A 22 -3.42 3.78 -3.57
N GLY A 23 -3.23 2.50 -3.24
CA GLY A 23 -1.99 2.04 -2.61
C GLY A 23 -0.77 2.26 -3.51
N GLN A 24 -0.91 2.00 -4.82
CA GLN A 24 0.18 2.27 -5.78
C GLN A 24 0.40 3.76 -5.98
N MET A 25 -0.65 4.59 -5.87
CA MET A 25 -0.50 6.05 -5.93
C MET A 25 0.40 6.57 -4.79
N VAL A 26 0.29 5.98 -3.60
CA VAL A 26 1.16 6.32 -2.47
C VAL A 26 2.60 5.90 -2.76
N ILE A 27 2.82 4.72 -3.35
CA ILE A 27 4.16 4.29 -3.77
C ILE A 27 4.75 5.30 -4.77
N ASP A 28 4.01 5.69 -5.80
CA ASP A 28 4.48 6.67 -6.79
C ASP A 28 4.81 8.00 -6.13
N HIS A 29 4.03 8.41 -5.14
CA HIS A 29 4.28 9.64 -4.39
C HIS A 29 5.58 9.55 -3.57
N LEU A 30 5.84 8.43 -2.90
CA LEU A 30 7.10 8.20 -2.19
C LEU A 30 8.29 8.19 -3.13
N VAL A 31 8.15 7.56 -4.30
CA VAL A 31 9.17 7.57 -5.36
C VAL A 31 9.50 9.02 -5.76
N SER A 32 8.49 9.84 -5.98
CA SER A 32 8.67 11.25 -6.32
C SER A 32 9.28 12.05 -5.16
N ARG A 33 8.79 11.84 -3.93
CA ARG A 33 9.28 12.54 -2.72
C ARG A 33 10.78 12.38 -2.54
N HIS A 34 11.30 11.20 -2.83
CA HIS A 34 12.72 10.86 -2.63
C HIS A 34 13.54 10.91 -3.93
N ASN A 35 12.99 11.46 -5.01
CA ASN A 35 13.67 11.60 -6.30
C ASN A 35 14.20 10.25 -6.84
N LEU A 36 13.41 9.20 -6.69
CA LEU A 36 13.77 7.86 -7.12
C LEU A 36 13.19 7.54 -8.49
N THR A 37 13.62 6.42 -9.05
CA THR A 37 13.08 5.85 -10.30
C THR A 37 12.77 4.39 -10.05
N LEU A 38 11.53 3.97 -10.38
CA LEU A 38 11.17 2.55 -10.31
C LEU A 38 11.89 1.77 -11.40
N THR A 39 12.45 0.63 -11.03
CA THR A 39 13.13 -0.29 -11.95
C THR A 39 12.54 -1.69 -11.84
N SER A 40 12.55 -2.41 -12.96
CA SER A 40 12.05 -3.80 -13.01
C SER A 40 12.95 -4.74 -12.23
N HIS A 41 12.32 -5.60 -11.43
CA HIS A 41 12.99 -6.68 -10.71
C HIS A 41 12.52 -8.03 -11.24
N LYS A 42 13.38 -9.05 -11.15
CA LYS A 42 13.09 -10.42 -11.65
C LYS A 42 11.89 -11.09 -10.97
N SER A 43 11.44 -10.57 -9.84
CA SER A 43 10.25 -11.04 -9.14
C SER A 43 8.92 -10.59 -9.77
N ARG A 44 8.95 -9.98 -10.94
CA ARG A 44 7.79 -9.37 -11.61
C ARG A 44 7.21 -8.20 -10.79
N THR A 45 8.12 -7.39 -10.22
CA THR A 45 7.77 -6.16 -9.52
C THR A 45 8.56 -5.00 -10.10
N ASP A 46 8.07 -3.79 -9.87
CA ASP A 46 8.83 -2.56 -10.05
C ASP A 46 9.20 -2.05 -8.66
N ILE A 47 10.47 -1.74 -8.46
CA ILE A 47 10.99 -1.37 -7.15
C ILE A 47 11.83 -0.09 -7.17
N ALA A 48 11.90 0.58 -6.03
CA ALA A 48 12.85 1.63 -5.75
C ALA A 48 13.25 1.53 -4.28
N ALA A 49 14.45 1.97 -3.93
CA ALA A 49 14.95 1.85 -2.56
C ALA A 49 15.55 3.16 -2.07
N TYR A 50 15.40 3.42 -0.78
CA TYR A 50 16.01 4.58 -0.12
C TYR A 50 16.28 4.29 1.35
N LYS A 51 16.98 5.19 2.00
CA LYS A 51 17.20 5.14 3.46
C LYS A 51 16.31 6.16 4.14
N LEU A 52 15.62 5.72 5.19
CA LEU A 52 14.81 6.59 6.05
C LEU A 52 15.56 6.81 7.37
N GLY A 53 15.78 8.06 7.72
CA GLY A 53 16.61 8.42 8.88
C GLY A 53 18.06 8.62 8.51
N VAL A 54 18.91 8.83 9.52
CA VAL A 54 20.34 9.09 9.35
C VAL A 54 21.17 8.20 10.27
N GLY A 55 22.39 7.91 9.85
CA GLY A 55 23.34 7.17 10.65
C GLY A 55 23.01 5.69 10.82
N VAL A 56 23.43 5.13 11.94
CA VAL A 56 23.30 3.70 12.23
C VAL A 56 21.84 3.26 12.45
N ASP A 57 20.97 4.19 12.81
CA ASP A 57 19.55 3.92 13.06
C ASP A 57 18.69 4.07 11.80
N ALA A 58 19.29 4.38 10.65
CA ALA A 58 18.57 4.51 9.40
C ALA A 58 17.98 3.16 8.96
N HIS A 59 16.73 3.19 8.46
CA HIS A 59 16.06 2.02 7.91
C HIS A 59 16.25 1.96 6.40
N SER A 60 16.48 0.75 5.88
CA SER A 60 16.39 0.51 4.43
C SER A 60 14.94 0.30 4.06
N VAL A 61 14.45 1.04 3.07
CA VAL A 61 13.07 0.95 2.60
C VAL A 61 13.07 0.54 1.12
N ILE A 62 12.36 -0.54 0.81
CA ILE A 62 12.13 -0.99 -0.56
C ILE A 62 10.67 -0.74 -0.88
N LEU A 63 10.41 0.13 -1.86
CA LEU A 63 9.08 0.40 -2.38
C LEU A 63 8.79 -0.56 -3.53
N ALA A 64 7.60 -1.13 -3.59
CA ALA A 64 7.27 -2.12 -4.62
C ALA A 64 5.84 -2.01 -5.13
N LYS A 65 5.70 -2.24 -6.44
CA LYS A 65 4.43 -2.49 -7.10
C LYS A 65 4.55 -3.80 -7.87
N ALA A 66 3.59 -4.72 -7.68
CA ALA A 66 3.55 -5.94 -8.49
C ALA A 66 3.10 -5.61 -9.91
N LYS A 67 3.65 -6.30 -10.90
CA LYS A 67 3.25 -6.17 -12.31
C LYS A 67 2.07 -7.06 -12.68
N SER A 68 1.61 -7.90 -11.75
CA SER A 68 0.45 -8.77 -11.91
C SER A 68 -0.86 -8.05 -11.60
N TYR A 69 -1.97 -8.67 -11.98
CA TYR A 69 -3.29 -8.20 -11.54
C TYR A 69 -3.46 -8.36 -10.03
N MET A 70 -4.40 -7.60 -9.47
CA MET A 70 -4.63 -7.52 -8.03
C MET A 70 -4.71 -8.88 -7.35
N ASN A 71 -5.49 -9.80 -7.88
CA ASN A 71 -5.69 -11.14 -7.31
C ASN A 71 -4.48 -12.06 -7.43
N GLU A 72 -3.44 -11.65 -8.13
CA GLU A 72 -2.19 -12.38 -8.30
C GLU A 72 -1.00 -11.68 -7.65
N SER A 73 -1.25 -10.71 -6.79
CA SER A 73 -0.19 -9.90 -6.15
C SER A 73 0.75 -10.72 -5.26
N GLY A 74 0.26 -11.79 -4.67
CA GLY A 74 1.00 -12.55 -3.66
C GLY A 74 2.28 -13.19 -4.18
N GLY A 75 2.25 -13.78 -5.38
CA GLY A 75 3.41 -14.45 -5.96
C GLY A 75 4.62 -13.52 -6.13
N PRO A 76 4.48 -12.43 -6.88
CA PRO A 76 5.56 -11.47 -7.07
C PRO A 76 6.10 -10.88 -5.76
N ILE A 77 5.22 -10.50 -4.84
CA ILE A 77 5.63 -9.89 -3.57
C ILE A 77 6.33 -10.91 -2.67
N LYS A 78 5.84 -12.15 -2.63
CA LYS A 78 6.53 -13.23 -1.90
C LYS A 78 7.93 -13.46 -2.44
N ALA A 79 8.08 -13.51 -3.77
CA ALA A 79 9.39 -13.68 -4.41
C ALA A 79 10.33 -12.52 -4.08
N LEU A 80 9.82 -11.29 -4.07
CA LEU A 80 10.59 -10.11 -3.72
C LEU A 80 11.05 -10.14 -2.25
N ALA A 81 10.14 -10.45 -1.34
CA ALA A 81 10.44 -10.56 0.08
C ALA A 81 11.50 -11.63 0.34
N THR A 82 11.39 -12.77 -0.32
CA THR A 82 12.37 -13.85 -0.22
C THR A 82 13.74 -13.40 -0.73
N PHE A 83 13.78 -12.70 -1.87
CA PHE A 83 15.04 -12.20 -2.44
C PHE A 83 15.79 -11.28 -1.47
N TYR A 84 15.10 -10.40 -0.77
CA TYR A 84 15.70 -9.47 0.17
C TYR A 84 15.71 -9.98 1.61
N SER A 85 15.28 -11.22 1.85
CA SER A 85 15.20 -11.82 3.20
C SER A 85 14.36 -10.97 4.16
N VAL A 86 13.24 -10.44 3.68
CA VAL A 86 12.32 -9.63 4.48
C VAL A 86 11.21 -10.53 5.02
N ASP A 87 11.07 -10.54 6.34
CA ASP A 87 10.03 -11.27 7.05
C ASP A 87 8.68 -10.50 6.95
N PRO A 88 7.51 -11.19 6.96
CA PRO A 88 6.22 -10.50 6.97
C PRO A 88 6.06 -9.43 8.05
N SER A 89 6.70 -9.58 9.20
CA SER A 89 6.70 -8.58 10.28
C SER A 89 7.37 -7.25 9.88
N GLN A 90 8.03 -7.20 8.73
CA GLN A 90 8.69 -6.01 8.18
C GLN A 90 8.10 -5.60 6.83
N ILE A 91 6.88 -6.05 6.56
CA ILE A 91 6.15 -5.68 5.34
C ILE A 91 5.00 -4.74 5.72
N ILE A 92 4.88 -3.65 4.98
CA ILE A 92 3.77 -2.71 5.07
C ILE A 92 3.03 -2.74 3.74
N VAL A 93 1.73 -3.03 3.78
CA VAL A 93 0.87 -3.10 2.60
C VAL A 93 -0.09 -1.91 2.60
N LEU A 94 -0.06 -1.15 1.52
CA LEU A 94 -0.98 -0.03 1.27
C LEU A 94 -2.12 -0.53 0.38
N HIS A 95 -3.35 -0.35 0.84
CA HIS A 95 -4.51 -0.78 0.06
C HIS A 95 -5.74 0.09 0.32
N ASP A 96 -6.67 0.07 -0.63
CA ASP A 96 -7.97 0.70 -0.49
C ASP A 96 -8.85 -0.05 0.50
N GLU A 97 -9.68 0.69 1.26
CA GLU A 97 -10.58 0.12 2.24
C GLU A 97 -11.98 0.74 2.14
N LEU A 98 -12.97 -0.09 1.84
CA LEU A 98 -14.36 0.32 1.69
C LEU A 98 -15.01 0.77 3.00
N ASP A 99 -14.61 0.18 4.12
CA ASP A 99 -15.25 0.41 5.43
C ASP A 99 -14.61 1.53 6.23
N ILE A 100 -13.72 2.28 5.61
CA ILE A 100 -13.13 3.49 6.17
C ILE A 100 -13.58 4.68 5.31
N PRO A 101 -14.05 5.78 5.92
CA PRO A 101 -14.48 6.95 5.15
C PRO A 101 -13.40 7.47 4.22
N TYR A 102 -13.81 8.05 3.10
CA TYR A 102 -12.86 8.61 2.13
C TYR A 102 -11.86 9.55 2.79
N ALA A 103 -10.59 9.40 2.44
CA ALA A 103 -9.44 10.16 2.92
C ALA A 103 -9.07 9.94 4.40
N ALA A 104 -9.75 9.08 5.12
CA ALA A 104 -9.28 8.62 6.43
C ALA A 104 -8.21 7.52 6.24
N ILE A 105 -7.23 7.48 7.12
CA ILE A 105 -6.14 6.52 7.07
C ILE A 105 -6.06 5.81 8.41
N ARG A 106 -5.95 4.47 8.39
CA ARG A 106 -5.83 3.68 9.62
C ARG A 106 -4.78 2.60 9.43
N ALA A 107 -3.82 2.57 10.35
CA ALA A 107 -2.79 1.54 10.38
C ALA A 107 -3.20 0.41 11.31
N LYS A 108 -2.84 -0.82 10.95
CA LYS A 108 -2.97 -2.00 11.82
C LYS A 108 -1.96 -3.06 11.44
N VAL A 109 -1.80 -4.06 12.30
CA VAL A 109 -1.10 -5.31 11.98
C VAL A 109 -2.11 -6.44 11.97
N ALA A 110 -1.94 -7.39 11.05
CA ALA A 110 -2.76 -8.58 10.93
C ALA A 110 -4.25 -8.29 10.65
N GLY A 111 -5.09 -9.29 10.82
CA GLY A 111 -6.53 -9.21 10.62
C GLY A 111 -7.00 -9.77 9.30
N GLY A 112 -8.32 -9.73 9.08
CA GLY A 112 -8.95 -10.24 7.87
C GLY A 112 -8.70 -9.38 6.63
N ASP A 113 -9.12 -9.89 5.47
CA ASP A 113 -8.92 -9.21 4.19
C ASP A 113 -10.10 -8.31 3.78
N ASN A 114 -11.21 -8.37 4.49
CA ASN A 114 -12.44 -7.61 4.20
C ASN A 114 -12.86 -7.72 2.71
N GLY A 115 -12.67 -8.89 2.10
CA GLY A 115 -13.02 -9.12 0.70
C GLY A 115 -12.01 -8.58 -0.30
N HIS A 116 -10.91 -7.96 0.12
CA HIS A 116 -9.91 -7.39 -0.77
C HIS A 116 -9.05 -8.49 -1.41
N ASN A 117 -9.13 -8.62 -2.74
CA ASN A 117 -8.47 -9.71 -3.46
C ASN A 117 -6.95 -9.67 -3.38
N GLY A 118 -6.35 -8.49 -3.32
CA GLY A 118 -4.90 -8.34 -3.14
C GLY A 118 -4.44 -8.85 -1.79
N LEU A 119 -5.18 -8.55 -0.72
CA LEU A 119 -4.88 -9.04 0.62
C LEU A 119 -5.05 -10.56 0.72
N LYS A 120 -6.09 -11.11 0.09
CA LYS A 120 -6.27 -12.58 0.01
C LYS A 120 -5.06 -13.23 -0.64
N SER A 121 -4.59 -12.68 -1.75
CA SER A 121 -3.45 -13.20 -2.49
C SER A 121 -2.17 -13.15 -1.66
N LEU A 122 -1.91 -12.04 -0.98
CA LEU A 122 -0.73 -11.90 -0.10
C LEU A 122 -0.78 -12.89 1.06
N THR A 123 -1.88 -12.97 1.76
CA THR A 123 -2.06 -13.88 2.91
C THR A 123 -1.87 -15.34 2.47
N SER A 124 -2.41 -15.71 1.32
CA SER A 124 -2.23 -17.05 0.76
C SER A 124 -0.77 -17.34 0.46
N ALA A 125 -0.09 -16.41 -0.20
CA ALA A 125 1.32 -16.59 -0.61
C ALA A 125 2.28 -16.64 0.58
N PHE A 126 2.05 -15.81 1.60
CA PHE A 126 2.89 -15.78 2.79
C PHE A 126 2.52 -16.86 3.83
N GLY A 127 1.33 -17.42 3.74
CA GLY A 127 0.84 -18.37 4.75
C GLY A 127 0.52 -17.71 6.09
N THR A 128 0.43 -16.39 6.14
CA THR A 128 0.10 -15.61 7.34
C THR A 128 -0.49 -14.27 6.95
N ALA A 129 -1.34 -13.72 7.81
CA ALA A 129 -1.87 -12.37 7.71
C ALA A 129 -1.09 -11.36 8.58
N ASP A 130 0.00 -11.79 9.22
CA ASP A 130 0.74 -11.00 10.21
C ASP A 130 1.74 -10.04 9.55
N TYR A 131 1.23 -9.13 8.75
CA TYR A 131 1.96 -8.00 8.17
C TYR A 131 1.22 -6.69 8.47
N PHE A 132 1.94 -5.57 8.40
CA PHE A 132 1.34 -4.25 8.64
C PHE A 132 0.51 -3.81 7.44
N ARG A 133 -0.55 -3.06 7.73
CA ARG A 133 -1.45 -2.49 6.72
C ARG A 133 -1.68 -1.02 6.98
N VAL A 134 -1.48 -0.22 5.94
CA VAL A 134 -1.95 1.16 5.90
C VAL A 134 -3.22 1.15 5.05
N ARG A 135 -4.36 1.27 5.72
CA ARG A 135 -5.68 1.21 5.10
C ARG A 135 -6.10 2.60 4.67
N LEU A 136 -6.26 2.76 3.37
CA LEU A 136 -6.59 4.03 2.73
C LEU A 136 -8.09 4.06 2.46
N GLY A 137 -8.83 4.86 3.21
CA GLY A 137 -10.29 4.90 3.15
C GLY A 137 -10.79 5.42 1.81
N ILE A 138 -11.68 4.67 1.18
CA ILE A 138 -12.37 5.10 -0.04
C ILE A 138 -13.89 5.19 0.14
N GLY A 139 -14.41 4.74 1.29
CA GLY A 139 -15.83 4.67 1.56
C GLY A 139 -16.54 3.61 0.72
N ARG A 140 -17.76 3.28 1.10
CA ARG A 140 -18.60 2.37 0.30
C ARG A 140 -19.40 3.15 -0.73
N PRO A 141 -19.71 2.54 -1.88
CA PRO A 141 -20.58 3.19 -2.85
C PRO A 141 -21.97 3.42 -2.25
N MET A 142 -22.61 4.52 -2.66
CA MET A 142 -23.98 4.83 -2.27
C MET A 142 -24.95 4.01 -3.13
N GLY A 143 -26.10 3.67 -2.53
CA GLY A 143 -27.15 2.94 -3.23
C GLY A 143 -26.79 1.50 -3.51
N GLN A 144 -27.16 1.00 -4.69
CA GLN A 144 -27.00 -0.41 -5.07
C GLN A 144 -25.78 -0.69 -5.95
N GLN A 145 -24.86 0.25 -6.07
CA GLN A 145 -23.65 0.03 -6.86
C GLN A 145 -22.82 -1.11 -6.26
N ASP A 146 -22.39 -2.04 -7.09
CA ASP A 146 -21.53 -3.14 -6.67
C ASP A 146 -20.17 -2.59 -6.20
N PRO A 147 -19.69 -2.98 -5.01
CA PRO A 147 -18.37 -2.58 -4.53
C PRO A 147 -17.24 -2.94 -5.49
N GLY A 148 -17.32 -4.09 -6.16
CA GLY A 148 -16.32 -4.51 -7.16
C GLY A 148 -16.22 -3.55 -8.33
N ASP A 149 -17.36 -3.02 -8.80
CA ASP A 149 -17.37 -2.01 -9.86
C ASP A 149 -16.90 -0.64 -9.34
N PHE A 150 -17.27 -0.29 -8.12
CA PHE A 150 -16.90 0.99 -7.49
C PHE A 150 -15.39 1.15 -7.36
N VAL A 151 -14.68 0.12 -6.91
CA VAL A 151 -13.22 0.20 -6.72
C VAL A 151 -12.47 0.34 -8.05
N LEU A 152 -13.06 -0.13 -9.15
CA LEU A 152 -12.47 -0.02 -10.49
C LEU A 152 -12.79 1.31 -11.19
N LYS A 153 -13.54 2.20 -10.55
CA LYS A 153 -13.79 3.54 -11.05
C LYS A 153 -12.79 4.54 -10.47
N GLN A 154 -12.59 5.63 -11.19
CA GLN A 154 -11.77 6.74 -10.70
C GLN A 154 -12.45 7.43 -9.52
N PHE A 155 -11.66 8.13 -8.73
CA PHE A 155 -12.19 9.02 -7.69
C PHE A 155 -13.13 10.05 -8.32
N SER A 156 -14.16 10.44 -7.58
CA SER A 156 -15.11 11.45 -8.04
C SER A 156 -14.44 12.81 -8.18
N LYS A 157 -15.11 13.74 -8.85
CA LYS A 157 -14.60 15.11 -9.00
C LYS A 157 -14.36 15.77 -7.64
N GLU A 158 -15.28 15.58 -6.70
CA GLU A 158 -15.15 16.11 -5.34
C GLU A 158 -13.97 15.47 -4.60
N GLU A 159 -13.82 14.16 -4.72
CA GLU A 159 -12.71 13.42 -4.10
C GLU A 159 -11.36 13.86 -4.66
N LYS A 160 -11.28 14.13 -5.96
CA LYS A 160 -10.04 14.58 -6.60
C LYS A 160 -9.52 15.92 -6.08
N GLN A 161 -10.39 16.73 -5.47
CA GLN A 161 -9.98 18.04 -4.94
C GLN A 161 -8.94 17.93 -3.82
N ASN A 162 -9.01 16.87 -3.00
CA ASN A 162 -8.06 16.65 -1.91
C ASN A 162 -7.29 15.32 -2.03
N LEU A 163 -7.36 14.67 -3.19
CA LEU A 163 -6.71 13.37 -3.41
C LEU A 163 -5.19 13.46 -3.21
N GLY A 164 -4.55 14.52 -3.70
CA GLY A 164 -3.12 14.73 -3.52
C GLY A 164 -2.71 14.83 -2.06
N GLU A 165 -3.48 15.54 -1.25
CA GLU A 165 -3.25 15.65 0.19
C GLU A 165 -3.45 14.29 0.89
N PHE A 166 -4.48 13.56 0.51
CA PHE A 166 -4.75 12.22 1.04
C PHE A 166 -3.57 11.26 0.75
N ILE A 167 -3.08 11.25 -0.49
CA ILE A 167 -1.94 10.43 -0.90
C ILE A 167 -0.68 10.83 -0.12
N ASP A 168 -0.42 12.12 0.03
CA ASP A 168 0.72 12.63 0.80
C ASP A 168 0.66 12.18 2.26
N ARG A 169 -0.52 12.24 2.88
CA ARG A 169 -0.72 11.74 4.25
C ARG A 169 -0.54 10.23 4.34
N GLY A 170 -0.91 9.48 3.30
CA GLY A 170 -0.62 8.05 3.21
C GLY A 170 0.88 7.77 3.24
N ALA A 171 1.65 8.55 2.50
CA ALA A 171 3.11 8.47 2.51
C ALA A 171 3.69 8.82 3.89
N ASP A 172 3.19 9.87 4.53
CA ASP A 172 3.57 10.22 5.91
C ASP A 172 3.30 9.08 6.88
N CYS A 173 2.15 8.42 6.74
CA CYS A 173 1.77 7.30 7.61
C CYS A 173 2.76 6.14 7.49
N VAL A 174 3.17 5.80 6.27
CA VAL A 174 4.17 4.74 6.04
C VAL A 174 5.49 5.07 6.75
N GLU A 175 6.01 6.27 6.52
CA GLU A 175 7.30 6.65 7.10
C GLU A 175 7.23 6.79 8.61
N TYR A 176 6.13 7.29 9.13
CA TYR A 176 5.90 7.38 10.57
C TYR A 176 5.81 5.99 11.23
N LEU A 177 5.15 5.04 10.56
CA LEU A 177 5.04 3.66 11.02
C LEU A 177 6.45 3.00 11.13
N ILE A 178 7.28 3.20 10.13
CA ILE A 178 8.65 2.67 10.13
C ILE A 178 9.49 3.30 11.26
N ASP A 179 9.38 4.61 11.44
CA ASP A 179 10.19 5.36 12.38
C ASP A 179 9.72 5.23 13.84
N LYS A 180 8.41 5.29 14.06
CA LYS A 180 7.83 5.41 15.42
C LYS A 180 7.08 4.16 15.90
N GLY A 181 6.76 3.22 15.01
CA GLY A 181 6.02 2.01 15.36
C GLY A 181 4.51 2.18 15.34
N LEU A 182 3.81 1.04 15.52
CA LEU A 182 2.37 0.96 15.31
C LEU A 182 1.56 1.79 16.30
N ASP A 183 1.87 1.73 17.59
CA ASP A 183 1.06 2.39 18.63
C ASP A 183 0.99 3.90 18.41
N LEU A 184 2.13 4.54 18.15
CA LEU A 184 2.20 5.97 17.88
C LEU A 184 1.52 6.32 16.55
N THR A 185 1.67 5.46 15.55
CA THR A 185 1.01 5.66 14.26
C THR A 185 -0.50 5.60 14.39
N GLN A 186 -1.03 4.63 15.13
CA GLN A 186 -2.47 4.55 15.39
C GLN A 186 -2.98 5.77 16.13
N SER A 187 -2.25 6.24 17.12
CA SER A 187 -2.62 7.46 17.87
C SER A 187 -2.69 8.69 16.96
N ARG A 188 -1.80 8.79 16.00
CA ARG A 188 -1.72 9.95 15.09
C ARG A 188 -2.72 9.89 13.94
N PHE A 189 -2.93 8.72 13.33
CA PHE A 189 -3.67 8.59 12.08
C PHE A 189 -5.05 7.96 12.22
N ASN A 190 -5.25 7.03 13.17
CA ASN A 190 -6.51 6.28 13.27
C ASN A 190 -7.64 7.04 13.95
N GLY A 191 -7.37 8.20 14.44
CA GLY A 191 -8.28 9.05 15.23
C GLY A 191 -9.58 9.48 14.57
#